data_8ac0b79d1a5f398287322a431de07234
#
_entry.id   8ac0b79d1a5f398287322a431de07234
#
_cell.length_a   1.000
_cell.length_b   1.000
_cell.length_c   1.000
_cell.angle_alpha   90.00
_cell.angle_beta   90.00
_cell.angle_gamma   90.00
#
_symmetry.space_group_name_H-M   'P 1'
#
loop_
_entity.id
_entity.type
_entity.pdbx_description
1 polymer ?
#
loop_
_entity_poly.entity_id
_entity_poly.type
_entity_poly.pdbx_seq_one_letter_code
_entity_poly.pdbx_strand_id
1 'polypeptide(L)'
;IGAGMCLMVVIWYALATVLSGMLYQVLHTTNLPNWAVYVASDTPLYLVAMPLAVLIMGKSSVIETRKFDMKPGQFFKLLVMCFPLMYVGSLIGNMLASLLSGGKASNSVSDLAMQFDVWNVVFLVILGPLFEEWIFRKELISRTRKYGEKTAIVFSALFFALVHMNLFQFFY
;
A
#
# COMPACT_ATOMS: atom_id res chain seq x y z
N ILE A 1 1.80 17.69 -4.34
CA ILE A 1 1.21 16.35 -4.21
C ILE A 1 2.32 15.32 -4.20
N GLY A 2 3.11 15.17 -5.26
CA GLY A 2 4.20 14.20 -5.32
C GLY A 2 5.20 14.31 -4.17
N ALA A 3 5.61 15.51 -3.80
CA ALA A 3 6.48 15.74 -2.64
C ALA A 3 5.86 15.20 -1.32
N GLY A 4 4.54 15.36 -1.13
CA GLY A 4 3.85 14.81 0.04
C GLY A 4 3.90 13.28 0.07
N MET A 5 3.72 12.63 -1.08
CA MET A 5 3.81 11.17 -1.20
C MET A 5 5.25 10.66 -0.98
N CYS A 6 6.25 11.33 -1.55
CA CYS A 6 7.66 10.97 -1.32
C CYS A 6 8.04 11.14 0.17
N LEU A 7 7.61 12.24 0.80
CA LEU A 7 7.89 12.48 2.20
C LEU A 7 7.18 11.46 3.10
N MET A 8 5.96 11.02 2.73
CA MET A 8 5.27 9.92 3.41
C MET A 8 6.14 8.66 3.47
N VAL A 9 6.71 8.26 2.35
CA VAL A 9 7.58 7.08 2.27
C VAL A 9 8.82 7.25 3.15
N VAL A 10 9.49 8.40 3.07
CA VAL A 10 10.70 8.68 3.86
C VAL A 10 10.41 8.65 5.36
N ILE A 11 9.35 9.33 5.81
CA ILE A 11 8.95 9.35 7.22
C ILE A 11 8.57 7.96 7.69
N TRP A 12 7.78 7.24 6.89
CA TRP A 12 7.38 5.88 7.20
C TRP A 12 8.58 4.97 7.45
N TYR A 13 9.51 4.87 6.49
CA TYR A 13 10.68 4.01 6.62
C TYR A 13 11.60 4.42 7.77
N ALA A 14 11.79 5.70 7.99
CA ALA A 14 12.59 6.19 9.11
C ALA A 14 11.99 5.77 10.46
N LEU A 15 10.69 6.01 10.64
CA LEU A 15 10.00 5.64 11.88
C LEU A 15 9.90 4.12 12.06
N ALA A 16 9.59 3.38 10.99
CA ALA A 16 9.53 1.93 11.04
C ALA A 16 10.87 1.31 11.42
N THR A 17 11.98 1.83 10.89
CA THR A 17 13.33 1.37 11.23
C THR A 17 13.66 1.62 12.70
N VAL A 18 13.38 2.84 13.19
CA VAL A 18 13.62 3.20 14.60
C VAL A 18 12.77 2.34 15.52
N LEU A 19 11.48 2.19 15.23
CA LEU A 19 10.56 1.41 16.06
C LEU A 19 10.89 -0.08 16.05
N SER A 20 11.27 -0.64 14.90
CA SER A 20 11.77 -2.01 14.82
C SER A 20 13.01 -2.21 15.68
N GLY A 21 13.99 -1.30 15.60
CA GLY A 21 15.19 -1.36 16.43
C GLY A 21 14.89 -1.31 17.94
N MET A 22 13.96 -0.44 18.35
CA MET A 22 13.51 -0.39 19.74
C MET A 22 12.83 -1.69 20.19
N LEU A 23 11.97 -2.27 19.34
CA LEU A 23 11.27 -3.52 19.66
C LEU A 23 12.23 -4.70 19.76
N TYR A 24 13.25 -4.80 18.91
CA TYR A 24 14.30 -5.82 19.03
C TYR A 24 15.02 -5.73 20.37
N GLN A 25 15.33 -4.52 20.83
CA GLN A 25 15.99 -4.30 22.12
C GLN A 25 15.08 -4.62 23.31
N VAL A 26 13.84 -4.12 23.29
CA VAL A 26 12.89 -4.30 24.40
C VAL A 26 12.45 -5.76 24.55
N LEU A 27 12.23 -6.45 23.44
CA LEU A 27 11.79 -7.85 23.45
C LEU A 27 12.96 -8.85 23.58
N HIS A 28 14.20 -8.37 23.59
CA HIS A 28 15.40 -9.20 23.65
C HIS A 28 15.38 -10.37 22.65
N THR A 29 14.91 -10.13 21.43
CA THR A 29 14.72 -11.17 20.39
C THR A 29 15.43 -10.81 19.10
N THR A 30 15.81 -11.82 18.35
CA THR A 30 16.33 -11.67 16.98
C THR A 30 15.23 -11.78 15.92
N ASN A 31 14.05 -12.28 16.31
CA ASN A 31 12.89 -12.40 15.43
C ASN A 31 11.67 -11.78 16.10
N LEU A 32 11.14 -10.72 15.53
CA LEU A 32 9.93 -10.07 16.03
C LEU A 32 8.70 -10.97 15.82
N PRO A 33 7.80 -11.08 16.80
CA PRO A 33 6.51 -11.72 16.58
C PRO A 33 5.66 -10.89 15.61
N ASN A 34 4.71 -11.52 14.91
CA ASN A 34 3.94 -10.88 13.84
C ASN A 34 3.28 -9.56 14.26
N TRP A 35 2.69 -9.49 15.46
CA TRP A 35 2.11 -8.25 15.96
C TRP A 35 3.13 -7.11 16.06
N ALA A 36 4.36 -7.41 16.46
CA ALA A 36 5.40 -6.40 16.59
C ALA A 36 5.93 -5.93 15.23
N VAL A 37 5.96 -6.81 14.23
CA VAL A 37 6.26 -6.45 12.84
C VAL A 37 5.24 -5.45 12.34
N TYR A 38 3.94 -5.72 12.48
CA TYR A 38 2.88 -4.79 12.05
C TYR A 38 2.88 -3.48 12.84
N VAL A 39 3.08 -3.54 14.15
CA VAL A 39 3.19 -2.33 14.97
C VAL A 39 4.39 -1.48 14.52
N ALA A 40 5.51 -2.11 14.20
CA ALA A 40 6.70 -1.38 13.76
C ALA A 40 6.56 -0.79 12.37
N SER A 41 5.93 -1.51 11.43
CA SER A 41 5.80 -1.09 10.03
C SER A 41 4.56 -0.24 9.77
N ASP A 42 3.39 -0.71 10.17
CA ASP A 42 2.13 -0.17 9.69
C ASP A 42 1.61 0.96 10.58
N THR A 43 1.88 0.91 11.89
CA THR A 43 1.46 1.99 12.80
C THR A 43 2.09 3.35 12.44
N PRO A 44 3.42 3.46 12.18
CA PRO A 44 4.01 4.70 11.69
C PRO A 44 3.44 5.15 10.34
N LEU A 45 3.14 4.22 9.44
CA LEU A 45 2.53 4.54 8.16
C LEU A 45 1.15 5.15 8.34
N TYR A 46 0.26 4.46 9.06
CA TYR A 46 -1.15 4.85 9.16
C TYR A 46 -1.38 6.05 10.06
N LEU A 47 -0.70 6.12 11.21
CA LEU A 47 -0.96 7.16 12.22
C LEU A 47 -0.10 8.42 12.05
N VAL A 48 1.04 8.32 11.35
CA VAL A 48 1.97 9.46 11.22
C VAL A 48 2.19 9.83 9.76
N ALA A 49 2.72 8.93 8.94
CA ALA A 49 3.17 9.27 7.60
C ALA A 49 2.02 9.65 6.66
N MET A 50 0.93 8.89 6.65
CA MET A 50 -0.25 9.20 5.82
C MET A 50 -0.95 10.50 6.25
N PRO A 51 -1.27 10.75 7.54
CA PRO A 51 -1.83 12.04 7.96
C PRO A 51 -0.94 13.23 7.62
N LEU A 52 0.36 13.13 7.84
CA LEU A 52 1.31 14.18 7.47
C LEU A 52 1.34 14.44 5.96
N ALA A 53 1.31 13.37 5.15
CA ALA A 53 1.22 13.51 3.69
C ALA A 53 -0.04 14.27 3.28
N VAL A 54 -1.19 13.95 3.87
CA VAL A 54 -2.45 14.64 3.60
C VAL A 54 -2.37 16.12 4.02
N LEU A 55 -1.78 16.44 5.16
CA LEU A 55 -1.57 17.82 5.60
C LEU A 55 -0.69 18.60 4.62
N ILE A 56 0.39 17.99 4.13
CA ILE A 56 1.29 18.62 3.15
C ILE A 56 0.58 18.81 1.80
N MET A 57 -0.21 17.82 1.38
CA MET A 57 -1.03 17.90 0.17
C MET A 57 -2.22 18.85 0.33
N GLY A 58 -2.61 19.20 1.54
CA GLY A 58 -3.80 20.00 1.87
C GLY A 58 -3.85 21.39 1.20
N LYS A 59 -2.70 21.91 0.76
CA LYS A 59 -2.60 23.14 -0.04
C LYS A 59 -3.09 22.98 -1.49
N SER A 60 -3.32 21.76 -1.95
CA SER A 60 -3.83 21.49 -3.29
C SER A 60 -5.36 21.45 -3.28
N SER A 61 -5.99 22.10 -4.27
CA SER A 61 -7.44 22.08 -4.44
C SER A 61 -7.95 20.63 -4.61
N VAL A 62 -9.04 20.33 -3.94
CA VAL A 62 -9.74 19.05 -4.00
C VAL A 62 -10.89 19.17 -5.00
N ILE A 63 -11.00 18.21 -5.92
CA ILE A 63 -12.18 18.07 -6.80
C ILE A 63 -12.95 16.86 -6.30
N GLU A 64 -14.16 17.07 -5.83
CA GLU A 64 -15.03 16.00 -5.36
C GLU A 64 -15.31 14.98 -6.48
N THR A 65 -15.24 13.71 -6.12
CA THR A 65 -15.60 12.62 -7.02
C THR A 65 -17.12 12.55 -7.16
N ARG A 66 -17.63 12.34 -8.38
CA ARG A 66 -19.05 12.08 -8.58
C ARG A 66 -19.43 10.77 -7.88
N LYS A 67 -20.52 10.82 -7.13
CA LYS A 67 -21.14 9.62 -6.58
C LYS A 67 -21.91 8.94 -7.70
N PHE A 68 -21.66 7.66 -7.90
CA PHE A 68 -22.41 6.81 -8.81
C PHE A 68 -23.11 5.72 -8.00
N ASP A 69 -24.40 5.53 -8.26
CA ASP A 69 -25.12 4.39 -7.72
C ASP A 69 -24.77 3.15 -8.51
N MET A 70 -23.94 2.31 -7.93
CA MET A 70 -23.49 1.07 -8.55
C MET A 70 -24.51 -0.03 -8.26
N LYS A 71 -25.07 -0.63 -9.31
CA LYS A 71 -25.93 -1.80 -9.16
C LYS A 71 -25.08 -3.02 -8.71
N PRO A 72 -25.63 -3.93 -7.86
CA PRO A 72 -24.90 -5.11 -7.39
C PRO A 72 -24.27 -5.95 -8.52
N GLY A 73 -24.99 -6.13 -9.64
CA GLY A 73 -24.46 -6.87 -10.77
C GLY A 73 -23.26 -6.19 -11.46
N GLN A 74 -23.17 -4.86 -11.43
CA GLN A 74 -21.98 -4.13 -11.91
C GLN A 74 -20.79 -4.32 -10.97
N PHE A 75 -21.05 -4.29 -9.66
CA PHE A 75 -20.03 -4.56 -8.65
C PHE A 75 -19.42 -5.95 -8.85
N PHE A 76 -20.24 -6.99 -8.98
CA PHE A 76 -19.77 -8.35 -9.20
C PHE A 76 -18.99 -8.50 -10.52
N LYS A 77 -19.42 -7.85 -11.61
CA LYS A 77 -18.66 -7.86 -12.87
C LYS A 77 -17.27 -7.25 -12.70
N LEU A 78 -17.17 -6.09 -12.03
CA LEU A 78 -15.89 -5.46 -11.77
C LEU A 78 -15.00 -6.32 -10.85
N LEU A 79 -15.57 -6.90 -9.81
CA LEU A 79 -14.87 -7.79 -8.90
C LEU A 79 -14.27 -8.99 -9.66
N VAL A 80 -15.07 -9.66 -10.51
CA VAL A 80 -14.59 -10.79 -11.32
C VAL A 80 -13.49 -10.37 -12.29
N MET A 81 -13.55 -9.15 -12.85
CA MET A 81 -12.50 -8.63 -13.73
C MET A 81 -11.18 -8.34 -13.01
N CYS A 82 -11.20 -8.06 -11.70
CA CYS A 82 -9.98 -7.83 -10.94
C CYS A 82 -9.11 -9.10 -10.83
N PHE A 83 -9.71 -10.29 -10.71
CA PHE A 83 -8.96 -11.54 -10.53
C PHE A 83 -7.99 -11.84 -11.69
N PRO A 84 -8.41 -11.87 -12.97
CA PRO A 84 -7.49 -12.08 -14.08
C PRO A 84 -6.38 -11.03 -14.15
N LEU A 85 -6.69 -9.75 -13.87
CA LEU A 85 -5.69 -8.68 -13.87
C LEU A 85 -4.66 -8.88 -12.76
N MET A 86 -5.09 -9.26 -11.55
CA MET A 86 -4.19 -9.60 -10.46
C MET A 86 -3.29 -10.78 -10.80
N TYR A 87 -3.84 -11.84 -11.42
CA TYR A 87 -3.05 -13.00 -11.83
C TYR A 87 -2.01 -12.65 -12.89
N VAL A 88 -2.38 -11.89 -13.91
CA VAL A 88 -1.45 -11.44 -14.95
C VAL A 88 -0.37 -10.54 -14.34
N GLY A 89 -0.74 -9.60 -13.50
CA GLY A 89 0.21 -8.74 -12.78
C GLY A 89 1.18 -9.55 -11.92
N SER A 90 0.66 -10.52 -11.16
CA SER A 90 1.46 -11.42 -10.34
C SER A 90 2.44 -12.25 -11.16
N LEU A 91 2.03 -12.79 -12.31
CA LEU A 91 2.91 -13.52 -13.22
C LEU A 91 4.06 -12.64 -13.73
N ILE A 92 3.76 -11.42 -14.16
CA ILE A 92 4.78 -10.46 -14.62
C ILE A 92 5.75 -10.13 -13.48
N GLY A 93 5.23 -9.80 -12.30
CA GLY A 93 6.04 -9.49 -11.12
C GLY A 93 6.96 -10.63 -10.72
N ASN A 94 6.44 -11.85 -10.67
CA ASN A 94 7.22 -13.06 -10.36
C ASN A 94 8.31 -13.34 -11.42
N MET A 95 7.99 -13.22 -12.70
CA MET A 95 8.97 -13.39 -13.79
C MET A 95 10.10 -12.38 -13.67
N LEU A 96 9.78 -11.10 -13.50
CA LEU A 96 10.79 -10.05 -13.40
C LEU A 96 11.63 -10.19 -12.14
N ALA A 97 11.02 -10.47 -10.99
CA ALA A 97 11.74 -10.71 -9.75
C ALA A 97 12.69 -11.92 -9.86
N SER A 98 12.25 -13.01 -10.48
CA SER A 98 13.07 -14.19 -10.73
C SER A 98 14.24 -13.89 -11.68
N LEU A 99 14.00 -13.20 -12.78
CA LEU A 99 15.05 -12.83 -13.75
C LEU A 99 16.09 -11.91 -13.12
N LEU A 100 15.66 -10.88 -12.39
CA LEU A 100 16.57 -9.89 -11.82
C LEU A 100 17.39 -10.44 -10.63
N SER A 101 16.83 -11.39 -9.90
CA SER A 101 17.50 -12.00 -8.73
C SER A 101 18.25 -13.29 -9.04
N GLY A 102 18.22 -13.78 -10.28
CA GLY A 102 18.72 -15.11 -10.61
C GLY A 102 17.99 -16.23 -9.87
N GLY A 103 16.68 -16.07 -9.65
CA GLY A 103 15.82 -17.04 -8.95
C GLY A 103 15.93 -17.02 -7.42
N LYS A 104 16.63 -16.04 -6.84
CA LYS A 104 16.87 -15.97 -5.37
C LYS A 104 15.86 -15.09 -4.61
N ALA A 105 15.06 -14.28 -5.30
CA ALA A 105 14.10 -13.42 -4.63
C ALA A 105 12.94 -14.24 -4.05
N SER A 106 12.57 -13.95 -2.80
CA SER A 106 11.35 -14.45 -2.14
C SER A 106 10.37 -13.31 -1.91
N ASN A 107 9.08 -13.63 -1.91
CA ASN A 107 8.03 -12.66 -1.61
C ASN A 107 7.67 -12.73 -0.13
N SER A 108 8.38 -11.96 0.69
CA SER A 108 8.18 -11.93 2.15
C SER A 108 6.75 -11.56 2.58
N VAL A 109 6.04 -10.76 1.79
CA VAL A 109 4.64 -10.42 2.08
C VAL A 109 3.73 -11.62 1.86
N SER A 110 3.97 -12.41 0.80
CA SER A 110 3.25 -13.67 0.58
C SER A 110 3.52 -14.67 1.70
N ASP A 111 4.77 -14.80 2.11
CA ASP A 111 5.18 -15.71 3.19
C ASP A 111 4.51 -15.33 4.52
N LEU A 112 4.42 -14.03 4.81
CA LEU A 112 3.73 -13.51 5.99
C LEU A 112 2.20 -13.72 5.90
N ALA A 113 1.60 -13.44 4.75
CA ALA A 113 0.16 -13.57 4.53
C ALA A 113 -0.34 -15.02 4.61
N MET A 114 0.52 -16.00 4.28
CA MET A 114 0.20 -17.43 4.37
C MET A 114 0.25 -17.98 5.80
N GLN A 115 0.79 -17.23 6.75
CA GLN A 115 0.71 -17.58 8.17
C GLN A 115 -0.68 -17.25 8.70
N PHE A 116 -1.38 -18.25 9.26
CA PHE A 116 -2.69 -18.03 9.86
C PHE A 116 -2.53 -17.34 11.22
N ASP A 117 -2.65 -16.00 11.23
CA ASP A 117 -2.52 -15.18 12.42
C ASP A 117 -3.63 -14.12 12.43
N VAL A 118 -4.18 -13.84 13.60
CA VAL A 118 -5.18 -12.79 13.80
C VAL A 118 -4.68 -11.41 13.39
N TRP A 119 -3.39 -11.15 13.58
CA TRP A 119 -2.78 -9.88 13.20
C TRP A 119 -2.74 -9.67 11.69
N ASN A 120 -2.57 -10.75 10.90
CA ASN A 120 -2.67 -10.70 9.43
C ASN A 120 -4.09 -10.27 9.02
N VAL A 121 -5.12 -10.77 9.69
CA VAL A 121 -6.50 -10.36 9.40
C VAL A 121 -6.71 -8.88 9.74
N VAL A 122 -6.24 -8.44 10.90
CA VAL A 122 -6.39 -7.04 11.33
C VAL A 122 -5.65 -6.09 10.41
N PHE A 123 -4.37 -6.34 10.14
CA PHE A 123 -3.51 -5.39 9.41
C PHE A 123 -3.62 -5.55 7.89
N LEU A 124 -3.58 -6.76 7.33
CA LEU A 124 -3.60 -6.96 5.88
C LEU A 124 -5.01 -6.95 5.27
N VAL A 125 -6.02 -7.43 6.01
CA VAL A 125 -7.37 -7.56 5.44
C VAL A 125 -8.27 -6.38 5.81
N ILE A 126 -8.08 -5.76 6.97
CA ILE A 126 -8.96 -4.68 7.46
C ILE A 126 -8.27 -3.32 7.35
N LEU A 127 -7.19 -3.10 8.09
CA LEU A 127 -6.56 -1.78 8.19
C LEU A 127 -5.84 -1.38 6.90
N GLY A 128 -5.08 -2.28 6.29
CA GLY A 128 -4.37 -2.02 5.04
C GLY A 128 -5.29 -1.46 3.96
N PRO A 129 -6.30 -2.22 3.50
CA PRO A 129 -7.23 -1.74 2.48
C PRO A 129 -7.95 -0.44 2.85
N LEU A 130 -8.29 -0.25 4.14
CA LEU A 130 -8.98 0.96 4.59
C LEU A 130 -8.09 2.21 4.43
N PHE A 131 -6.84 2.15 4.90
CA PHE A 131 -5.90 3.27 4.82
C PHE A 131 -5.39 3.49 3.40
N GLU A 132 -5.17 2.42 2.64
CA GLU A 132 -4.78 2.49 1.23
C GLU A 132 -5.88 3.16 0.39
N GLU A 133 -7.12 2.76 0.55
CA GLU A 133 -8.25 3.38 -0.14
C GLU A 133 -8.39 4.86 0.25
N TRP A 134 -8.19 5.19 1.53
CA TRP A 134 -8.22 6.58 1.98
C TRP A 134 -7.12 7.43 1.31
N ILE A 135 -5.87 7.02 1.36
CA ILE A 135 -4.75 7.84 0.85
C ILE A 135 -4.70 7.85 -0.69
N PHE A 136 -4.80 6.69 -1.35
CA PHE A 136 -4.60 6.58 -2.79
C PHE A 136 -5.87 6.90 -3.59
N ARG A 137 -7.04 6.44 -3.15
CA ARG A 137 -8.30 6.63 -3.89
C ARG A 137 -8.97 7.94 -3.52
N LYS A 138 -9.12 8.25 -2.25
CA LYS A 138 -9.78 9.48 -1.82
C LYS A 138 -8.86 10.70 -1.92
N GLU A 139 -7.74 10.71 -1.19
CA GLU A 139 -6.92 11.91 -1.04
C GLU A 139 -6.08 12.22 -2.29
N LEU A 140 -5.43 11.22 -2.87
CA LEU A 140 -4.54 11.42 -4.01
C LEU A 140 -5.33 11.69 -5.31
N ILE A 141 -6.35 10.89 -5.62
CA ILE A 141 -7.16 11.07 -6.84
C ILE A 141 -7.88 12.41 -6.80
N SER A 142 -8.53 12.78 -5.69
CA SER A 142 -9.27 14.03 -5.59
C SER A 142 -8.41 15.27 -5.85
N ARG A 143 -7.12 15.23 -5.49
CA ARG A 143 -6.18 16.33 -5.70
C ARG A 143 -5.49 16.31 -7.05
N THR A 144 -5.35 15.16 -7.68
CA THR A 144 -4.72 15.03 -8.99
C THR A 144 -5.71 15.13 -10.15
N ARG A 145 -6.99 14.97 -9.89
CA ARG A 145 -8.05 15.00 -10.89
C ARG A 145 -8.14 16.31 -11.70
N LYS A 146 -7.65 17.42 -11.16
CA LYS A 146 -7.50 18.69 -11.88
C LYS A 146 -6.60 18.60 -13.12
N TYR A 147 -5.72 17.60 -13.18
CA TYR A 147 -4.86 17.34 -14.35
C TYR A 147 -5.46 16.34 -15.33
N GLY A 148 -6.71 15.94 -15.12
CA GLY A 148 -7.44 14.98 -15.91
C GLY A 148 -7.65 13.64 -15.19
N GLU A 149 -8.75 12.97 -15.50
CA GLU A 149 -9.14 11.72 -14.81
C GLU A 149 -8.15 10.59 -15.08
N LYS A 150 -7.73 10.40 -16.34
CA LYS A 150 -6.74 9.37 -16.72
C LYS A 150 -5.41 9.59 -16.00
N THR A 151 -4.95 10.84 -15.94
CA THR A 151 -3.72 11.20 -15.23
C THR A 151 -3.82 10.88 -13.75
N ALA A 152 -4.96 11.19 -13.11
CA ALA A 152 -5.17 10.91 -11.70
C ALA A 152 -5.14 9.40 -11.40
N ILE A 153 -5.77 8.59 -12.25
CA ILE A 153 -5.81 7.13 -12.10
C ILE A 153 -4.39 6.55 -12.24
N VAL A 154 -3.68 6.91 -13.31
CA VAL A 154 -2.32 6.41 -13.57
C VAL A 154 -1.36 6.85 -12.47
N PHE A 155 -1.44 8.11 -12.03
CA PHE A 155 -0.59 8.64 -10.97
C PHE A 155 -0.86 7.93 -9.63
N SER A 156 -2.12 7.71 -9.28
CA SER A 156 -2.49 6.97 -8.08
C SER A 156 -2.02 5.51 -8.12
N ALA A 157 -2.23 4.83 -9.24
CA ALA A 157 -1.78 3.45 -9.42
C ALA A 157 -0.26 3.32 -9.34
N LEU A 158 0.48 4.25 -9.95
CA LEU A 158 1.94 4.26 -9.90
C LEU A 158 2.46 4.47 -8.48
N PHE A 159 1.91 5.44 -7.74
CA PHE A 159 2.32 5.66 -6.35
C PHE A 159 1.92 4.49 -5.45
N PHE A 160 0.77 3.89 -5.67
CA PHE A 160 0.35 2.69 -4.98
C PHE A 160 1.36 1.55 -5.17
N ALA A 161 1.74 1.28 -6.42
CA ALA A 161 2.73 0.26 -6.75
C ALA A 161 4.12 0.56 -6.15
N LEU A 162 4.58 1.82 -6.23
CA LEU A 162 5.89 2.24 -5.72
C LEU A 162 5.98 2.18 -4.20
N VAL A 163 4.93 2.53 -3.47
CA VAL A 163 4.92 2.50 -2.00
C VAL A 163 5.11 1.08 -1.45
N HIS A 164 4.66 0.07 -2.15
CA HIS A 164 4.90 -1.31 -1.74
C HIS A 164 6.36 -1.73 -1.76
N MET A 165 7.24 -1.02 -2.50
CA MET A 165 8.68 -1.30 -2.62
C MET A 165 8.98 -2.78 -2.88
N ASN A 166 8.04 -3.48 -3.49
CA ASN A 166 8.07 -4.91 -3.74
C ASN A 166 7.73 -5.19 -5.20
N LEU A 167 8.72 -5.71 -5.93
CA LEU A 167 8.55 -5.97 -7.36
C LEU A 167 7.46 -7.01 -7.66
N PHE A 168 7.23 -7.94 -6.74
CA PHE A 168 6.15 -8.93 -6.86
C PHE A 168 4.75 -8.28 -6.84
N GLN A 169 4.59 -7.21 -6.07
CA GLN A 169 3.32 -6.49 -5.90
C GLN A 169 3.18 -5.28 -6.83
N PHE A 170 4.23 -4.90 -7.53
CA PHE A 170 4.24 -3.70 -8.37
C PHE A 170 3.22 -3.75 -9.51
N PHE A 171 2.90 -4.93 -10.02
CA PHE A 171 2.08 -5.13 -11.22
C PHE A 171 0.62 -5.56 -10.94
N TYR A 172 0.22 -5.66 -9.66
CA TYR A 172 -1.17 -6.02 -9.34
C TYR A 172 -1.79 -5.18 -8.23
#